data_8ebcb18ae48119814fe56754039c7c45
#
_entry.id   8ebcb18ae48119814fe56754039c7c45
#
_cell.length_a   1.000
_cell.length_b   1.000
_cell.length_c   1.000
_cell.angle_alpha   90.00
_cell.angle_beta   90.00
_cell.angle_gamma   90.00
#
_symmetry.space_group_name_H-M   'P 1'
#
loop_
_entity.id
_entity.type
_entity.pdbx_description
1 polymer ?
#
loop_
_entity_poly.entity_id
_entity_poly.type
_entity_poly.pdbx_seq_one_letter_code
_entity_poly.pdbx_strand_id
1 'polypeptide(L)'
;MSSGTTSTQGARPVYLIEDDETVLRACAQALKLADLEVRTFGSAEKALVAFDEDPPAAVVSDVRLPGMSGLELLDVVWQRDCDVPVILITGHGDVSMAVQAMRAHAYDFIEKPFSSPRLVDVVLRALERRSLLTENRALRAQLGTMREMPLIGSSESIQRVARTIDRS
;
A
#
# COMPACT_ATOMS: atom_id res chain seq x y z
N MET A 1 2.82 -21.27 -16.15
CA MET A 1 1.73 -21.26 -15.56
C MET A 1 1.82 -21.59 -14.19
N SER A 2 2.08 -22.67 -13.93
CA SER A 2 2.08 -23.11 -12.58
C SER A 2 3.09 -22.36 -11.74
N SER A 3 4.16 -21.97 -12.33
CA SER A 3 5.17 -21.27 -11.56
C SER A 3 4.64 -19.95 -11.03
N GLY A 4 3.84 -19.28 -11.83
CA GLY A 4 3.28 -18.05 -11.36
C GLY A 4 2.41 -18.25 -10.15
N THR A 5 1.72 -19.35 -10.14
CA THR A 5 0.86 -19.66 -9.04
C THR A 5 1.64 -19.80 -7.75
N THR A 6 2.75 -20.47 -7.84
CA THR A 6 3.55 -20.71 -6.68
C THR A 6 4.06 -19.42 -6.07
N SER A 7 4.51 -18.52 -6.90
CA SER A 7 5.10 -17.30 -6.38
C SER A 7 4.07 -16.41 -5.73
N THR A 8 2.82 -16.54 -6.12
CA THR A 8 1.80 -15.68 -5.55
C THR A 8 1.18 -16.26 -4.30
N GLN A 9 1.59 -17.43 -3.92
CA GLN A 9 1.04 -18.05 -2.74
C GLN A 9 1.33 -17.21 -1.53
N GLY A 10 0.31 -16.69 -0.89
CA GLY A 10 0.46 -15.83 0.25
C GLY A 10 0.69 -14.38 -0.11
N ALA A 11 0.90 -14.09 -1.37
CA ALA A 11 1.10 -12.72 -1.80
C ALA A 11 -0.24 -12.08 -2.09
N ARG A 12 -0.35 -10.79 -1.79
CA ARG A 12 -1.56 -10.05 -2.05
C ARG A 12 -1.42 -9.26 -3.34
N PRO A 13 -2.53 -9.02 -4.03
CA PRO A 13 -2.45 -8.29 -5.29
C PRO A 13 -2.31 -6.79 -5.07
N VAL A 14 -1.88 -6.11 -6.13
CA VAL A 14 -1.90 -4.66 -6.17
C VAL A 14 -3.25 -4.26 -6.76
N TYR A 15 -3.95 -3.36 -6.09
CA TYR A 15 -5.21 -2.83 -6.60
C TYR A 15 -4.89 -1.63 -7.46
N LEU A 16 -5.46 -1.59 -8.65
CA LEU A 16 -5.28 -0.49 -9.57
C LEU A 16 -6.65 0.05 -9.93
N ILE A 17 -6.90 1.30 -9.59
CA ILE A 17 -8.21 1.91 -9.75
C ILE A 17 -8.09 3.10 -10.69
N GLU A 18 -8.81 3.03 -11.81
CA GLU A 18 -8.78 4.04 -12.83
C GLU A 18 -10.04 3.91 -13.67
N ASP A 19 -10.74 5.00 -13.92
CA ASP A 19 -11.97 4.92 -14.69
C ASP A 19 -11.73 4.96 -16.20
N ASP A 20 -10.56 5.42 -16.64
CA ASP A 20 -10.21 5.40 -18.06
C ASP A 20 -9.64 4.01 -18.38
N GLU A 21 -10.37 3.26 -19.18
CA GLU A 21 -10.00 1.88 -19.45
C GLU A 21 -8.68 1.74 -20.17
N THR A 22 -8.37 2.67 -21.04
CA THR A 22 -7.10 2.61 -21.78
C THR A 22 -5.93 2.79 -20.81
N VAL A 23 -6.02 3.75 -19.90
CA VAL A 23 -4.98 3.99 -18.93
C VAL A 23 -4.89 2.80 -17.98
N LEU A 24 -6.03 2.28 -17.58
CA LEU A 24 -6.08 1.14 -16.67
C LEU A 24 -5.34 -0.05 -17.25
N ARG A 25 -5.59 -0.35 -18.52
CA ARG A 25 -4.94 -1.49 -19.16
C ARG A 25 -3.44 -1.29 -19.28
N ALA A 26 -3.03 -0.10 -19.66
CA ALA A 26 -1.60 0.18 -19.83
C ALA A 26 -0.87 0.04 -18.50
N CYS A 27 -1.44 0.58 -17.45
CA CYS A 27 -0.81 0.50 -16.14
C CYS A 27 -0.80 -0.93 -15.62
N ALA A 28 -1.90 -1.66 -15.82
CA ALA A 28 -1.96 -3.04 -15.37
C ALA A 28 -0.92 -3.88 -16.08
N GLN A 29 -0.73 -3.65 -17.38
CA GLN A 29 0.25 -4.40 -18.14
C GLN A 29 1.65 -4.12 -17.63
N ALA A 30 1.95 -2.87 -17.34
CA ALA A 30 3.27 -2.51 -16.84
C ALA A 30 3.57 -3.23 -15.53
N LEU A 31 2.59 -3.28 -14.65
CA LEU A 31 2.79 -3.95 -13.36
C LEU A 31 2.89 -5.46 -13.52
N LYS A 32 2.11 -6.04 -14.41
CA LYS A 32 2.19 -7.47 -14.64
C LYS A 32 3.53 -7.87 -15.26
N LEU A 33 4.08 -7.02 -16.11
CA LEU A 33 5.39 -7.30 -16.68
C LEU A 33 6.49 -7.25 -15.61
N ALA A 34 6.21 -6.62 -14.49
CA ALA A 34 7.13 -6.60 -13.36
C ALA A 34 6.86 -7.75 -12.40
N ASP A 35 6.09 -8.75 -12.84
CA ASP A 35 5.77 -9.94 -12.06
C ASP A 35 4.89 -9.65 -10.87
N LEU A 36 4.06 -8.63 -10.95
CA LEU A 36 3.13 -8.31 -9.88
C LEU A 36 1.73 -8.81 -10.23
N GLU A 37 1.03 -9.27 -9.23
CA GLU A 37 -0.35 -9.65 -9.41
C GLU A 37 -1.20 -8.41 -9.25
N VAL A 38 -2.10 -8.15 -10.20
CA VAL A 38 -2.85 -6.91 -10.24
C VAL A 38 -4.33 -7.21 -10.34
N ARG A 39 -5.12 -6.51 -9.55
CA ARG A 39 -6.57 -6.51 -9.72
C ARG A 39 -6.99 -5.10 -10.11
N THR A 40 -7.79 -5.00 -11.15
CA THR A 40 -8.19 -3.69 -11.68
C THR A 40 -9.62 -3.38 -11.33
N PHE A 41 -9.89 -2.10 -11.09
CA PHE A 41 -11.23 -1.63 -10.74
C PHE A 41 -11.50 -0.34 -11.46
N GLY A 42 -12.71 -0.15 -11.90
CA GLY A 42 -13.10 1.09 -12.56
C GLY A 42 -13.56 2.17 -11.59
N SER A 43 -13.72 1.83 -10.31
CA SER A 43 -14.16 2.79 -9.32
C SER A 43 -13.62 2.42 -7.96
N ALA A 44 -13.55 3.41 -7.07
CA ALA A 44 -13.09 3.16 -5.72
C ALA A 44 -14.08 2.29 -4.96
N GLU A 45 -15.35 2.47 -5.21
CA GLU A 45 -16.37 1.68 -4.53
C GLU A 45 -16.20 0.18 -4.79
N LYS A 46 -15.89 -0.16 -6.05
CA LYS A 46 -15.70 -1.57 -6.39
C LYS A 46 -14.47 -2.13 -5.71
N ALA A 47 -13.43 -1.33 -5.61
CA ALA A 47 -12.21 -1.77 -4.94
C ALA A 47 -12.48 -2.03 -3.46
N LEU A 48 -13.27 -1.19 -2.82
CA LEU A 48 -13.54 -1.36 -1.41
C LEU A 48 -14.40 -2.59 -1.12
N VAL A 49 -15.25 -2.96 -2.06
CA VAL A 49 -16.02 -4.19 -1.89
C VAL A 49 -15.09 -5.40 -1.86
N ALA A 50 -14.08 -5.40 -2.70
CA ALA A 50 -13.15 -6.50 -2.75
C ALA A 50 -12.15 -6.48 -1.60
N PHE A 51 -11.97 -5.33 -0.97
CA PHE A 51 -10.92 -5.13 0.03
C PHE A 51 -11.01 -6.12 1.19
N ASP A 52 -12.21 -6.38 1.66
CA ASP A 52 -12.35 -7.26 2.82
C ASP A 52 -12.14 -8.72 2.48
N GLU A 53 -12.51 -9.12 1.27
CA GLU A 53 -12.36 -10.51 0.87
C GLU A 53 -10.97 -10.84 0.38
N ASP A 54 -10.34 -9.91 -0.31
CA ASP A 54 -9.04 -10.14 -0.90
C ASP A 54 -8.20 -8.88 -0.75
N PRO A 55 -7.70 -8.61 0.46
CA PRO A 55 -6.99 -7.37 0.74
C PRO A 55 -5.77 -7.18 -0.15
N PRO A 56 -5.50 -5.96 -0.57
CA PRO A 56 -4.36 -5.70 -1.44
C PRO A 56 -3.07 -5.53 -0.66
N ALA A 57 -1.96 -5.70 -1.36
CA ALA A 57 -0.65 -5.37 -0.81
C ALA A 57 -0.35 -3.88 -0.99
N ALA A 58 -0.95 -3.27 -1.99
CA ALA A 58 -0.81 -1.84 -2.27
C ALA A 58 -1.98 -1.39 -3.12
N VAL A 59 -2.27 -0.10 -3.07
CA VAL A 59 -3.36 0.47 -3.86
C VAL A 59 -2.80 1.60 -4.70
N VAL A 60 -3.11 1.59 -6.00
CA VAL A 60 -2.76 2.68 -6.90
C VAL A 60 -4.08 3.21 -7.45
N SER A 61 -4.36 4.47 -7.23
CA SER A 61 -5.65 5.03 -7.61
C SER A 61 -5.50 6.43 -8.18
N ASP A 62 -6.27 6.71 -9.22
CA ASP A 62 -6.40 8.06 -9.69
C ASP A 62 -7.15 8.86 -8.63
N VAL A 63 -6.77 10.12 -8.45
CA VAL A 63 -7.46 10.97 -7.50
C VAL A 63 -8.85 11.32 -8.03
N ARG A 64 -8.95 11.59 -9.31
CA ARG A 64 -10.22 11.99 -9.89
C ARG A 64 -10.96 10.80 -10.44
N LEU A 65 -11.92 10.34 -9.67
CA LEU A 65 -12.78 9.22 -10.05
C LEU A 65 -14.22 9.64 -9.91
N PRO A 66 -15.10 9.10 -10.74
CA PRO A 66 -16.54 9.36 -10.55
C PRO A 66 -16.97 8.69 -9.24
N GLY A 67 -17.83 9.38 -8.51
CA GLY A 67 -18.27 8.86 -7.21
C GLY A 67 -17.21 9.14 -6.16
N MET A 68 -16.77 8.10 -5.48
CA MET A 68 -15.75 8.27 -4.45
C MET A 68 -14.40 8.60 -5.09
N SER A 69 -13.77 9.67 -4.63
CA SER A 69 -12.49 10.09 -5.16
C SER A 69 -11.36 9.24 -4.59
N GLY A 70 -10.17 9.37 -5.21
CA GLY A 70 -9.01 8.67 -4.69
C GLY A 70 -8.61 9.13 -3.31
N LEU A 71 -8.85 10.41 -2.98
CA LEU A 71 -8.55 10.90 -1.65
C LEU A 71 -9.48 10.30 -0.60
N GLU A 72 -10.75 10.15 -0.95
CA GLU A 72 -11.69 9.51 -0.05
C GLU A 72 -11.35 8.05 0.12
N LEU A 73 -10.94 7.40 -0.96
CA LEU A 73 -10.50 6.01 -0.88
C LEU A 73 -9.30 5.87 0.04
N LEU A 74 -8.36 6.78 -0.08
CA LEU A 74 -7.16 6.76 0.76
C LEU A 74 -7.55 6.79 2.24
N ASP A 75 -8.50 7.65 2.58
CA ASP A 75 -8.92 7.77 3.96
C ASP A 75 -9.53 6.47 4.47
N VAL A 76 -10.37 5.84 3.67
CA VAL A 76 -11.01 4.60 4.07
C VAL A 76 -9.98 3.48 4.22
N VAL A 77 -9.05 3.39 3.27
CA VAL A 77 -8.02 2.35 3.34
C VAL A 77 -7.15 2.55 4.58
N TRP A 78 -6.78 3.80 4.85
CA TRP A 78 -5.96 4.09 6.02
C TRP A 78 -6.64 3.63 7.31
N GLN A 79 -7.95 3.83 7.40
CA GLN A 79 -8.69 3.44 8.58
C GLN A 79 -8.84 1.93 8.69
N ARG A 80 -8.97 1.25 7.56
CA ARG A 80 -9.13 -0.20 7.61
C ARG A 80 -7.81 -0.93 7.85
N ASP A 81 -6.76 -0.47 7.20
CA ASP A 81 -5.45 -1.11 7.33
C ASP A 81 -4.38 -0.09 6.98
N CYS A 82 -3.83 0.55 7.99
CA CYS A 82 -2.87 1.62 7.78
C CYS A 82 -1.54 1.14 7.21
N ASP A 83 -1.34 -0.16 7.11
CA ASP A 83 -0.12 -0.69 6.54
C ASP A 83 -0.18 -0.85 5.04
N VAL A 84 -1.37 -0.74 4.44
CA VAL A 84 -1.50 -0.84 3.00
C VAL A 84 -1.09 0.50 2.38
N PRO A 85 0.00 0.53 1.62
CA PRO A 85 0.41 1.80 1.00
C PRO A 85 -0.54 2.17 -0.13
N VAL A 86 -0.89 3.45 -0.18
CA VAL A 86 -1.75 3.97 -1.23
C VAL A 86 -0.95 4.98 -2.03
N ILE A 87 -0.90 4.77 -3.33
CA ILE A 87 -0.22 5.65 -4.27
C ILE A 87 -1.30 6.33 -5.09
N LEU A 88 -1.28 7.66 -5.11
CA LEU A 88 -2.29 8.41 -5.83
C LEU A 88 -1.72 8.96 -7.12
N ILE A 89 -2.53 8.94 -8.18
CA ILE A 89 -2.15 9.50 -9.45
C ILE A 89 -2.88 10.83 -9.60
N THR A 90 -2.11 11.92 -9.76
CA THR A 90 -2.68 13.25 -9.82
C THR A 90 -2.50 13.84 -11.21
N GLY A 91 -3.31 14.85 -11.53
CA GLY A 91 -3.19 15.54 -12.80
C GLY A 91 -1.96 16.42 -12.81
N HIS A 92 -1.53 16.76 -14.02
CA HIS A 92 -0.36 17.60 -14.19
C HIS A 92 -0.61 18.97 -13.54
N GLY A 93 0.32 19.39 -12.71
CA GLY A 93 0.21 20.69 -12.07
C GLY A 93 -0.70 20.73 -10.86
N ASP A 94 -1.23 19.61 -10.44
CA ASP A 94 -2.18 19.58 -9.33
C ASP A 94 -1.45 19.45 -7.99
N VAL A 95 -0.72 20.49 -7.64
CA VAL A 95 0.13 20.47 -6.45
C VAL A 95 -0.67 20.37 -5.17
N SER A 96 -1.80 21.08 -5.10
CA SER A 96 -2.58 21.05 -3.86
C SER A 96 -3.14 19.67 -3.59
N MET A 97 -3.52 18.92 -4.63
CA MET A 97 -3.98 17.55 -4.46
C MET A 97 -2.87 16.67 -3.93
N ALA A 98 -1.66 16.85 -4.44
CA ALA A 98 -0.52 16.07 -3.98
C ALA A 98 -0.24 16.33 -2.51
N VAL A 99 -0.31 17.60 -2.10
CA VAL A 99 -0.10 17.97 -0.71
C VAL A 99 -1.16 17.33 0.17
N GLN A 100 -2.42 17.38 -0.25
CA GLN A 100 -3.49 16.78 0.52
C GLN A 100 -3.28 15.27 0.66
N ALA A 101 -2.85 14.63 -0.42
CA ALA A 101 -2.61 13.19 -0.40
C ALA A 101 -1.56 12.82 0.64
N MET A 102 -0.46 13.56 0.66
CA MET A 102 0.61 13.24 1.58
C MET A 102 0.20 13.51 3.02
N ARG A 103 -0.60 14.54 3.26
CA ARG A 103 -1.11 14.81 4.59
C ARG A 103 -2.08 13.75 5.05
N ALA A 104 -2.77 13.10 4.10
CA ALA A 104 -3.72 12.05 4.43
C ALA A 104 -3.05 10.68 4.47
N HIS A 105 -1.73 10.64 4.55
CA HIS A 105 -0.97 9.41 4.72
C HIS A 105 -0.82 8.58 3.46
N ALA A 106 -0.89 9.19 2.28
CA ALA A 106 -0.55 8.47 1.06
C ALA A 106 0.92 8.07 1.11
N TYR A 107 1.22 6.92 0.54
CA TYR A 107 2.62 6.52 0.47
C TYR A 107 3.39 7.44 -0.47
N ASP A 108 2.79 7.74 -1.61
CA ASP A 108 3.40 8.62 -2.58
C ASP A 108 2.34 9.06 -3.58
N PHE A 109 2.71 9.93 -4.47
CA PHE A 109 1.84 10.32 -5.57
C PHE A 109 2.65 10.33 -6.85
N ILE A 110 1.96 10.16 -7.99
CA ILE A 110 2.58 10.17 -9.29
C ILE A 110 1.81 11.17 -10.15
N GLU A 111 2.50 12.10 -10.78
CA GLU A 111 1.86 13.13 -11.57
C GLU A 111 1.77 12.69 -13.02
N LYS A 112 0.62 12.90 -13.64
CA LYS A 112 0.45 12.62 -15.06
C LYS A 112 1.07 13.75 -15.87
N PRO A 113 1.68 13.44 -17.00
CA PRO A 113 1.91 12.10 -17.54
C PRO A 113 3.12 11.45 -16.87
N PHE A 114 3.08 10.14 -16.78
CA PHE A 114 4.18 9.41 -16.17
C PHE A 114 4.56 8.22 -17.05
N SER A 115 5.77 7.73 -16.85
CA SER A 115 6.24 6.57 -17.59
C SER A 115 5.93 5.30 -16.85
N SER A 116 5.86 4.18 -17.58
CA SER A 116 5.65 2.90 -16.96
C SER A 116 6.74 2.55 -15.93
N PRO A 117 8.02 2.79 -16.24
CA PRO A 117 9.03 2.53 -15.23
C PRO A 117 8.85 3.32 -13.95
N ARG A 118 8.37 4.55 -14.05
CA ARG A 118 8.11 5.36 -12.85
C ARG A 118 7.04 4.70 -11.99
N LEU A 119 5.96 4.26 -12.61
CA LEU A 119 4.87 3.61 -11.89
C LEU A 119 5.37 2.34 -11.22
N VAL A 120 6.08 1.50 -11.96
CA VAL A 120 6.58 0.25 -11.43
C VAL A 120 7.53 0.49 -10.26
N ASP A 121 8.41 1.49 -10.39
CA ASP A 121 9.37 1.79 -9.35
C ASP A 121 8.69 2.17 -8.04
N VAL A 122 7.69 3.04 -8.12
CA VAL A 122 7.00 3.49 -6.91
C VAL A 122 6.24 2.34 -6.27
N VAL A 123 5.59 1.50 -7.09
CA VAL A 123 4.84 0.38 -6.55
C VAL A 123 5.77 -0.63 -5.88
N LEU A 124 6.91 -0.93 -6.51
CA LEU A 124 7.85 -1.87 -5.92
C LEU A 124 8.39 -1.37 -4.59
N ARG A 125 8.66 -0.09 -4.49
CA ARG A 125 9.13 0.47 -3.23
C ARG A 125 8.06 0.41 -2.16
N ALA A 126 6.82 0.64 -2.55
CA ALA A 126 5.71 0.57 -1.60
C ALA A 126 5.54 -0.85 -1.09
N LEU A 127 5.66 -1.83 -1.97
CA LEU A 127 5.54 -3.22 -1.57
C LEU A 127 6.67 -3.63 -0.66
N GLU A 128 7.86 -3.16 -0.93
CA GLU A 128 9.00 -3.45 -0.08
C GLU A 128 8.80 -2.88 1.31
N ARG A 129 8.32 -1.66 1.40
CA ARG A 129 8.08 -1.04 2.70
C ARG A 129 7.02 -1.81 3.48
N ARG A 130 5.95 -2.23 2.82
CA ARG A 130 4.91 -2.98 3.49
C ARG A 130 5.43 -4.32 4.00
N SER A 131 6.26 -4.97 3.21
CA SER A 131 6.84 -6.24 3.61
C SER A 131 7.70 -6.07 4.86
N LEU A 132 8.50 -5.01 4.90
CA LEU A 132 9.35 -4.74 6.04
C LEU A 132 8.52 -4.45 7.29
N LEU A 133 7.42 -3.70 7.15
CA LEU A 133 6.57 -3.41 8.29
C LEU A 133 5.93 -4.67 8.83
N THR A 134 5.46 -5.54 7.95
CA THR A 134 4.85 -6.78 8.36
C THR A 134 5.85 -7.67 9.08
N GLU A 135 7.05 -7.76 8.54
CA GLU A 135 8.10 -8.56 9.13
C GLU A 135 8.49 -8.03 10.51
N ASN A 136 8.59 -6.71 10.62
CA ASN A 136 8.95 -6.07 11.86
C ASN A 136 7.91 -6.36 12.94
N ARG A 137 6.64 -6.32 12.59
CA ARG A 137 5.58 -6.61 13.55
C ARG A 137 5.64 -8.05 14.03
N ALA A 138 5.90 -8.98 13.13
CA ALA A 138 6.01 -10.38 13.51
C ALA A 138 7.17 -10.58 14.48
N LEU A 139 8.29 -9.95 14.22
CA LEU A 139 9.44 -10.05 15.10
C LEU A 139 9.17 -9.44 16.46
N ARG A 140 8.50 -8.30 16.48
CA ARG A 140 8.16 -7.67 17.74
C ARG A 140 7.22 -8.52 18.57
N ALA A 141 6.28 -9.18 17.92
CA ALA A 141 5.37 -10.05 18.63
C ALA A 141 6.13 -11.19 19.28
N GLN A 142 7.08 -11.78 18.58
CA GLN A 142 7.88 -12.83 19.13
C GLN A 142 8.72 -12.36 20.31
N LEU A 143 9.33 -11.20 20.16
CA LEU A 143 10.13 -10.64 21.23
C LEU A 143 9.28 -10.30 22.45
N GLY A 144 8.10 -9.78 22.19
CA GLY A 144 7.18 -9.47 23.29
C GLY A 144 6.83 -10.70 24.09
N THR A 145 6.57 -11.80 23.41
CA THR A 145 6.24 -13.04 24.08
C THR A 145 7.43 -13.53 24.91
N MET A 146 8.61 -13.43 24.33
CA MET A 146 9.79 -13.87 25.05
C MET A 146 10.05 -13.03 26.28
N ARG A 147 9.80 -11.73 26.16
CA ARG A 147 10.05 -10.84 27.27
C ARG A 147 9.13 -11.11 28.44
N GLU A 148 7.95 -11.52 28.17
CA GLU A 148 7.01 -11.76 29.25
C GLU A 148 7.52 -12.74 30.29
N MET A 149 8.33 -13.63 29.84
CA MET A 149 8.81 -14.62 30.76
C MET A 149 9.83 -14.15 31.76
N PRO A 150 10.95 -13.74 31.35
CA PRO A 150 12.00 -13.39 32.29
C PRO A 150 11.78 -12.10 32.97
N LEU A 151 11.33 -11.40 32.31
CA LEU A 151 11.09 -10.21 32.71
C LEU A 151 11.28 -9.26 33.54
N ILE A 152 10.88 -9.14 34.01
CA ILE A 152 10.90 -8.34 35.01
C ILE A 152 12.01 -7.47 35.36
N GLY A 153 12.98 -7.87 35.92
CA GLY A 153 14.03 -7.03 36.46
C GLY A 153 14.48 -5.94 35.49
N SER A 154 14.40 -6.23 34.23
CA SER A 154 14.88 -5.29 33.25
C SER A 154 13.78 -4.48 32.62
N SER A 155 12.66 -4.44 33.23
CA SER A 155 11.51 -3.78 32.63
C SER A 155 11.76 -2.30 32.31
N GLU A 156 12.49 -1.61 33.13
CA GLU A 156 12.74 -0.21 32.87
C GLU A 156 13.57 0.02 31.62
N SER A 157 14.61 -0.75 31.51
CA SER A 157 15.44 -0.65 30.31
C SER A 157 14.63 -0.97 29.07
N ILE A 158 13.79 -1.98 29.17
CA ILE A 158 12.97 -2.39 28.06
C ILE A 158 12.04 -1.28 27.67
N GLN A 159 11.47 -0.60 28.64
CA GLN A 159 10.55 0.48 28.33
C GLN A 159 11.22 1.62 27.58
N ARG A 160 12.43 1.95 27.95
CA ARG A 160 13.12 3.00 27.26
C ARG A 160 13.43 2.61 25.83
N VAL A 161 13.83 1.38 25.62
CA VAL A 161 14.09 0.89 24.29
C VAL A 161 12.83 0.93 23.44
N ALA A 162 11.74 0.50 24.03
CA ALA A 162 10.47 0.48 23.33
C ALA A 162 10.07 1.88 22.87
N ARG A 163 10.26 2.88 23.72
CA ARG A 163 9.90 4.23 23.36
C ARG A 163 10.75 4.74 22.21
N THR A 164 12.02 4.40 22.22
CA THR A 164 12.89 4.79 21.14
C THR A 164 12.43 4.17 19.83
N ILE A 165 12.06 2.91 19.87
CA ILE A 165 11.59 2.22 18.69
C ILE A 165 10.30 2.84 18.19
N ASP A 166 9.41 3.16 19.08
CA ASP A 166 8.14 3.73 18.69
C ASP A 166 8.30 5.02 17.94
N ARG A 167 9.26 5.80 18.31
CA ARG A 167 9.46 7.05 17.65
C ARG A 167 10.13 6.93 16.31
N SER A 168 10.85 5.89 16.09
CA SER A 168 11.44 5.67 14.79
C SER A 168 10.48 4.99 13.87
#